data_30dea57303da4e38e50e9ba8fa1cf920
#
_entry.id   30dea57303da4e38e50e9ba8fa1cf920
#
_cell.length_a   1.000
_cell.length_b   1.000
_cell.length_c   1.000
_cell.angle_alpha   90.00
_cell.angle_beta   90.00
_cell.angle_gamma   90.00
#
_symmetry.space_group_name_H-M   'P 1'
#
loop_
_entity.id
_entity.type
_entity.pdbx_description
1 polymer ?
#
loop_
_entity_poly.entity_id
_entity_poly.type
_entity_poly.pdbx_seq_one_letter_code
_entity_poly.pdbx_strand_id
1 'polypeptide(L)'
;MKFYILSIVVVMFSLITYTYQNLEYKGYDRAHSCTGKCYEEYLRVHGTLSEQMAKQAEAAAADPFSSIRGLWGGCAACHGAQGQGMGAFPKLAGQSSDNIKEMLYAYQRRETRGSMSATMWAQASIMSDADIQMIGDFIEAGLPSE
;
A
#
# COMPACT_ATOMS: atom_id res chain seq x y z
N MET A 1 59.32 26.96 4.97
CA MET A 1 58.40 25.81 5.06
C MET A 1 57.21 26.01 6.03
N LYS A 2 57.41 26.50 7.26
CA LYS A 2 56.31 26.67 8.25
C LYS A 2 55.16 27.60 7.78
N PHE A 3 55.47 28.70 7.09
CA PHE A 3 54.47 29.66 6.59
C PHE A 3 53.60 29.09 5.46
N TYR A 4 54.14 28.22 4.61
CA TYR A 4 53.38 27.55 3.53
C TYR A 4 52.36 26.55 4.06
N ILE A 5 52.73 25.84 5.12
CA ILE A 5 51.83 24.89 5.76
C ILE A 5 50.66 25.62 6.40
N LEU A 6 50.92 26.74 7.08
CA LEU A 6 49.88 27.55 7.71
C LEU A 6 48.87 28.11 6.70
N SER A 7 49.36 28.62 5.54
CA SER A 7 48.49 29.13 4.49
C SER A 7 47.63 28.06 3.85
N ILE A 8 48.15 26.85 3.66
CA ILE A 8 47.40 25.70 3.13
C ILE A 8 46.28 25.32 4.13
N VAL A 9 46.58 25.24 5.41
CA VAL A 9 45.59 24.91 6.45
C VAL A 9 44.45 25.94 6.48
N VAL A 10 44.78 27.24 6.41
CA VAL A 10 43.76 28.31 6.38
C VAL A 10 42.88 28.22 5.14
N VAL A 11 43.45 27.97 3.96
CA VAL A 11 42.69 27.81 2.71
C VAL A 11 41.79 26.58 2.78
N MET A 12 42.30 25.45 3.28
CA MET A 12 41.49 24.24 3.45
C MET A 12 40.34 24.45 4.42
N PHE A 13 40.59 25.14 5.55
CA PHE A 13 39.55 25.43 6.51
C PHE A 13 38.48 26.39 5.94
N SER A 14 38.88 27.38 5.15
CA SER A 14 37.95 28.28 4.45
C SER A 14 37.12 27.56 3.40
N LEU A 15 37.70 26.60 2.66
CA LEU A 15 36.98 25.79 1.69
C LEU A 15 35.98 24.84 2.37
N ILE A 16 36.37 24.24 3.49
CA ILE A 16 35.51 23.37 4.27
C ILE A 16 34.32 24.14 4.84
N THR A 17 34.56 25.32 5.42
CA THR A 17 33.50 26.18 5.95
C THR A 17 32.60 26.70 4.84
N TYR A 18 33.17 27.11 3.70
CA TYR A 18 32.38 27.51 2.53
C TYR A 18 31.52 26.41 1.98
N THR A 19 32.05 25.18 1.82
CA THR A 19 31.25 24.03 1.39
C THR A 19 30.19 23.64 2.41
N TYR A 20 30.49 23.75 3.71
CA TYR A 20 29.52 23.45 4.77
C TYR A 20 28.36 24.47 4.81
N GLN A 21 28.65 25.76 4.56
CA GLN A 21 27.62 26.81 4.53
C GLN A 21 26.80 26.80 3.23
N ASN A 22 27.38 26.33 2.11
CA ASN A 22 26.71 26.28 0.81
C ASN A 22 26.23 24.86 0.41
N LEU A 23 26.43 23.87 1.26
CA LEU A 23 25.69 22.63 1.18
C LEU A 23 24.24 22.94 1.56
N GLU A 24 23.47 23.50 0.60
CA GLU A 24 22.04 23.35 0.61
C GLU A 24 21.79 21.84 0.63
N TYR A 25 21.41 21.38 1.81
CA TYR A 25 20.96 20.01 2.00
C TYR A 25 19.73 19.84 1.09
N LYS A 26 19.96 19.42 -0.13
CA LYS A 26 18.88 18.86 -0.97
C LYS A 26 18.42 17.63 -0.23
N GLY A 27 17.49 17.85 0.69
CA GLY A 27 16.93 16.80 1.51
C GLY A 27 16.45 15.71 0.58
N TYR A 28 17.07 14.57 0.68
CA TYR A 28 16.45 13.35 0.19
C TYR A 28 15.10 13.27 0.87
N ASP A 29 14.05 13.17 0.07
CA ASP A 29 12.65 13.09 0.48
C ASP A 29 12.40 11.75 1.21
N ARG A 30 13.07 11.59 2.34
CA ARG A 30 12.76 10.55 3.31
C ARG A 30 11.90 11.22 4.37
N ALA A 31 10.64 10.85 4.43
CA ALA A 31 9.69 11.30 5.44
C ALA A 31 10.22 11.22 6.90
N HIS A 32 11.33 10.49 7.11
CA HIS A 32 11.99 10.31 8.41
C HIS A 32 13.08 11.34 8.74
N SER A 33 13.46 12.21 7.81
CA SER A 33 14.52 13.23 8.03
C SER A 33 14.02 14.65 7.92
N CYS A 34 12.72 14.86 7.78
CA CYS A 34 12.12 16.18 7.69
C CYS A 34 12.02 16.79 9.09
N THR A 35 12.82 17.85 9.35
CA THR A 35 12.84 18.61 10.61
C THR A 35 12.72 20.11 10.36
N GLY A 36 12.36 20.89 11.39
CA GLY A 36 12.27 22.35 11.31
C GLY A 36 11.21 22.79 10.27
N LYS A 37 11.56 23.71 9.38
CA LYS A 37 10.64 24.29 8.38
C LYS A 37 10.01 23.26 7.45
N CYS A 38 10.75 22.21 7.10
CA CYS A 38 10.23 21.10 6.29
C CYS A 38 9.08 20.39 7.03
N TYR A 39 9.25 20.13 8.32
CA TYR A 39 8.24 19.48 9.15
C TYR A 39 7.02 20.39 9.37
N GLU A 40 7.22 21.68 9.59
CA GLU A 40 6.14 22.67 9.71
C GLU A 40 5.31 22.74 8.41
N GLU A 41 5.98 22.77 7.26
CA GLU A 41 5.31 22.75 5.96
C GLU A 41 4.55 21.43 5.73
N TYR A 42 5.14 20.30 6.09
CA TYR A 42 4.46 19.01 6.04
C TYR A 42 3.19 19.01 6.91
N LEU A 43 3.29 19.51 8.15
CA LEU A 43 2.14 19.61 9.04
C LEU A 43 1.04 20.54 8.49
N ARG A 44 1.45 21.65 7.85
CA ARG A 44 0.51 22.60 7.25
C ARG A 44 -0.28 21.97 6.10
N VAL A 45 0.36 21.12 5.30
CA VAL A 45 -0.26 20.46 4.13
C VAL A 45 -1.06 19.22 4.53
N HIS A 46 -0.50 18.40 5.40
CA HIS A 46 -1.04 17.07 5.71
C HIS A 46 -1.75 17.00 7.07
N GLY A 47 -1.54 18.01 7.93
CA GLY A 47 -2.00 17.97 9.31
C GLY A 47 -1.12 17.09 10.21
N THR A 48 -1.44 17.06 11.49
CA THR A 48 -0.78 16.20 12.48
C THR A 48 -1.11 14.73 12.23
N LEU A 49 -0.30 13.83 12.79
CA LEU A 49 -0.56 12.39 12.70
C LEU A 49 -1.95 12.03 13.26
N SER A 50 -2.36 12.67 14.34
CA SER A 50 -3.69 12.44 14.93
C SER A 50 -4.84 12.87 14.00
N GLU A 51 -4.68 13.99 13.30
CA GLU A 51 -5.68 14.45 12.31
C GLU A 51 -5.70 13.54 11.08
N GLN A 52 -4.55 13.06 10.61
CA GLN A 52 -4.48 12.10 9.51
C GLN A 52 -5.14 10.77 9.90
N MET A 53 -4.87 10.27 11.10
CA MET A 53 -5.50 9.05 11.61
C MET A 53 -7.01 9.23 11.78
N ALA A 54 -7.47 10.37 12.26
CA ALA A 54 -8.91 10.67 12.39
C ALA A 54 -9.61 10.68 11.02
N LYS A 55 -9.01 11.34 10.02
CA LYS A 55 -9.51 11.32 8.63
C LYS A 55 -9.52 9.92 8.02
N GLN A 56 -8.49 9.12 8.27
CA GLN A 56 -8.44 7.73 7.80
C GLN A 56 -9.51 6.87 8.48
N ALA A 57 -9.73 7.06 9.79
CA ALA A 57 -10.76 6.34 10.53
C ALA A 57 -12.17 6.73 10.04
N GLU A 58 -12.41 8.01 9.76
CA GLU A 58 -13.68 8.48 9.21
C GLU A 58 -13.90 7.92 7.79
N ALA A 59 -12.89 7.96 6.93
CA ALA A 59 -12.94 7.37 5.59
C ALA A 59 -13.17 5.85 5.64
N ALA A 60 -12.51 5.14 6.58
CA ALA A 60 -12.70 3.71 6.76
C ALA A 60 -14.12 3.39 7.29
N ALA A 61 -14.68 4.23 8.17
CA ALA A 61 -16.03 4.07 8.66
C ALA A 61 -17.10 4.34 7.58
N ALA A 62 -16.78 5.20 6.61
CA ALA A 62 -17.65 5.49 5.47
C ALA A 62 -17.57 4.42 4.37
N ASP A 63 -16.53 3.60 4.34
CA ASP A 63 -16.37 2.51 3.38
C ASP A 63 -16.95 1.21 3.93
N PRO A 64 -18.07 0.70 3.37
CA PRO A 64 -18.71 -0.53 3.84
C PRO A 64 -17.80 -1.76 3.69
N PHE A 65 -16.75 -1.67 2.87
CA PHE A 65 -15.82 -2.74 2.60
C PHE A 65 -14.44 -2.56 3.27
N SER A 66 -14.29 -1.61 4.19
CA SER A 66 -13.00 -1.31 4.83
C SER A 66 -12.36 -2.53 5.47
N SER A 67 -13.14 -3.40 6.12
CA SER A 67 -12.67 -4.62 6.78
C SER A 67 -12.19 -5.70 5.81
N ILE A 68 -12.79 -5.76 4.60
CA ILE A 68 -12.48 -6.81 3.63
C ILE A 68 -11.33 -6.44 2.68
N ARG A 69 -10.95 -5.16 2.59
CA ARG A 69 -9.86 -4.71 1.72
C ARG A 69 -8.53 -5.39 2.02
N GLY A 70 -8.26 -5.71 3.28
CA GLY A 70 -7.07 -6.46 3.67
C GLY A 70 -7.06 -7.88 3.09
N LEU A 71 -8.19 -8.56 3.14
CA LEU A 71 -8.37 -9.90 2.55
C LEU A 71 -8.28 -9.84 1.03
N TRP A 72 -8.90 -8.82 0.40
CA TRP A 72 -8.83 -8.60 -1.04
C TRP A 72 -7.40 -8.52 -1.56
N GLY A 73 -6.47 -7.93 -0.80
CA GLY A 73 -5.05 -7.86 -1.18
C GLY A 73 -4.44 -9.23 -1.52
N GLY A 74 -4.83 -10.28 -0.79
CA GLY A 74 -4.42 -11.66 -1.08
C GLY A 74 -5.00 -12.19 -2.39
N CYS A 75 -6.26 -11.89 -2.69
CA CYS A 75 -6.94 -12.27 -3.93
C CYS A 75 -6.33 -11.52 -5.13
N ALA A 76 -6.11 -10.23 -4.97
CA ALA A 76 -5.57 -9.34 -5.98
C ALA A 76 -4.17 -9.73 -6.47
N ALA A 77 -3.37 -10.40 -5.63
CA ALA A 77 -2.04 -10.88 -6.00
C ALA A 77 -2.07 -11.84 -7.21
N CYS A 78 -3.15 -12.60 -7.37
CA CYS A 78 -3.34 -13.54 -8.47
C CYS A 78 -4.38 -13.04 -9.48
N HIS A 79 -5.49 -12.47 -9.01
CA HIS A 79 -6.59 -12.05 -9.86
C HIS A 79 -6.49 -10.62 -10.39
N GLY A 80 -5.41 -9.90 -10.03
CA GLY A 80 -5.19 -8.49 -10.38
C GLY A 80 -5.85 -7.52 -9.40
N ALA A 81 -5.27 -6.34 -9.25
CA ALA A 81 -5.71 -5.34 -8.27
C ALA A 81 -7.18 -4.90 -8.45
N GLN A 82 -7.66 -4.93 -9.70
CA GLN A 82 -9.04 -4.63 -10.07
C GLN A 82 -9.87 -5.89 -10.39
N GLY A 83 -9.35 -7.08 -10.08
CA GLY A 83 -10.01 -8.34 -10.38
C GLY A 83 -10.11 -8.67 -11.88
N GLN A 84 -9.25 -8.07 -12.70
CA GLN A 84 -9.26 -8.21 -14.17
C GLN A 84 -8.82 -9.59 -14.66
N GLY A 85 -8.24 -10.41 -13.76
CA GLY A 85 -7.63 -11.68 -14.12
C GLY A 85 -6.20 -11.53 -14.63
N MET A 86 -5.37 -12.55 -14.45
CA MET A 86 -3.99 -12.59 -14.95
C MET A 86 -3.59 -14.01 -15.34
N GLY A 87 -3.25 -14.23 -16.62
CA GLY A 87 -2.78 -15.53 -17.10
C GLY A 87 -3.80 -16.66 -16.86
N ALA A 88 -3.48 -17.61 -15.99
CA ALA A 88 -4.36 -18.73 -15.63
C ALA A 88 -5.42 -18.38 -14.57
N PHE A 89 -5.34 -17.19 -13.98
CA PHE A 89 -6.27 -16.75 -12.94
C PHE A 89 -7.44 -15.99 -13.57
N PRO A 90 -8.69 -16.42 -13.32
CA PRO A 90 -9.86 -15.86 -13.98
C PRO A 90 -10.15 -14.42 -13.52
N LYS A 91 -10.84 -13.67 -14.39
CA LYS A 91 -11.43 -12.38 -14.07
C LYS A 91 -12.51 -12.55 -12.99
N LEU A 92 -12.47 -11.72 -11.96
CA LEU A 92 -13.47 -11.65 -10.90
C LEU A 92 -14.39 -10.43 -11.06
N ALA A 93 -13.85 -9.32 -11.54
CA ALA A 93 -14.60 -8.09 -11.76
C ALA A 93 -15.80 -8.33 -12.71
N GLY A 94 -16.97 -7.83 -12.31
CA GLY A 94 -18.22 -8.00 -13.05
C GLY A 94 -18.91 -9.34 -12.81
N GLN A 95 -18.40 -10.20 -11.92
CA GLN A 95 -19.13 -11.40 -11.48
C GLN A 95 -20.10 -11.02 -10.35
N SER A 96 -21.22 -11.75 -10.29
CA SER A 96 -22.19 -11.55 -9.20
C SER A 96 -21.65 -12.08 -7.87
N SER A 97 -22.10 -11.48 -6.79
CA SER A 97 -21.80 -11.88 -5.43
C SER A 97 -22.11 -13.36 -5.20
N ASP A 98 -23.27 -13.81 -5.64
CA ASP A 98 -23.71 -15.20 -5.46
C ASP A 98 -22.80 -16.20 -6.17
N ASN A 99 -22.34 -15.87 -7.39
CA ASN A 99 -21.41 -16.74 -8.12
C ASN A 99 -20.06 -16.83 -7.41
N ILE A 100 -19.52 -15.71 -6.91
CA ILE A 100 -18.28 -15.71 -6.15
C ILE A 100 -18.40 -16.54 -4.88
N LYS A 101 -19.49 -16.35 -4.12
CA LYS A 101 -19.76 -17.10 -2.89
C LYS A 101 -19.86 -18.60 -3.15
N GLU A 102 -20.62 -19.00 -4.15
CA GLU A 102 -20.76 -20.41 -4.55
C GLU A 102 -19.40 -21.04 -4.88
N MET A 103 -18.57 -20.34 -5.67
CA MET A 103 -17.23 -20.81 -6.04
C MET A 103 -16.32 -20.94 -4.82
N LEU A 104 -16.33 -20.00 -3.89
CA LEU A 104 -15.52 -20.06 -2.68
C LEU A 104 -15.96 -21.23 -1.78
N TYR A 105 -17.26 -21.45 -1.59
CA TYR A 105 -17.75 -22.62 -0.86
C TYR A 105 -17.40 -23.92 -1.54
N ALA A 106 -17.45 -24.00 -2.88
CA ALA A 106 -17.00 -25.16 -3.62
C ALA A 106 -15.50 -25.44 -3.39
N TYR A 107 -14.66 -24.41 -3.38
CA TYR A 107 -13.25 -24.57 -3.05
C TYR A 107 -12.99 -24.98 -1.60
N GLN A 108 -13.79 -24.51 -0.64
CA GLN A 108 -13.73 -25.02 0.75
C GLN A 108 -14.01 -26.54 0.82
N ARG A 109 -14.93 -27.03 0.00
CA ARG A 109 -15.22 -28.44 -0.13
C ARG A 109 -14.20 -29.20 -1.00
N ARG A 110 -13.13 -28.51 -1.45
CA ARG A 110 -12.07 -29.05 -2.33
C ARG A 110 -12.56 -29.52 -3.69
N GLU A 111 -13.61 -28.92 -4.21
CA GLU A 111 -14.08 -29.18 -5.55
C GLU A 111 -13.10 -28.66 -6.59
N THR A 112 -12.82 -29.46 -7.63
CA THR A 112 -11.93 -29.05 -8.72
C THR A 112 -12.74 -28.35 -9.79
N ARG A 113 -12.36 -27.10 -10.10
CA ARG A 113 -12.97 -26.23 -11.11
C ARG A 113 -12.02 -25.85 -12.25
N GLY A 114 -10.73 -26.16 -12.11
CA GLY A 114 -9.67 -25.87 -13.08
C GLY A 114 -8.30 -26.27 -12.57
N SER A 115 -7.27 -26.04 -13.37
CA SER A 115 -5.88 -26.44 -13.06
C SER A 115 -5.32 -25.79 -11.79
N MET A 116 -5.80 -24.58 -11.43
CA MET A 116 -5.36 -23.85 -10.26
C MET A 116 -6.23 -24.05 -9.01
N SER A 117 -7.16 -25.03 -9.03
CA SER A 117 -8.10 -25.26 -7.93
C SER A 117 -7.41 -25.54 -6.60
N ALA A 118 -6.27 -26.23 -6.60
CA ALA A 118 -5.52 -26.52 -5.37
C ALA A 118 -5.04 -25.24 -4.66
N THR A 119 -4.65 -24.20 -5.42
CA THR A 119 -4.30 -22.88 -4.87
C THR A 119 -5.53 -22.25 -4.22
N MET A 120 -6.67 -22.31 -4.88
CA MET A 120 -7.93 -21.74 -4.34
C MET A 120 -8.44 -22.50 -3.12
N TRP A 121 -8.23 -23.82 -3.01
CA TRP A 121 -8.58 -24.57 -1.80
C TRP A 121 -7.85 -24.04 -0.57
N ALA A 122 -6.54 -23.73 -0.71
CA ALA A 122 -5.76 -23.15 0.38
C ALA A 122 -6.29 -21.77 0.78
N GLN A 123 -6.61 -20.92 -0.18
CA GLN A 123 -7.17 -19.59 0.07
C GLN A 123 -8.56 -19.67 0.71
N ALA A 124 -9.47 -20.46 0.16
CA ALA A 124 -10.83 -20.58 0.67
C ALA A 124 -10.89 -21.23 2.06
N SER A 125 -9.97 -22.15 2.37
CA SER A 125 -10.00 -22.91 3.64
C SER A 125 -9.79 -22.05 4.89
N ILE A 126 -9.19 -20.88 4.75
CA ILE A 126 -8.92 -19.95 5.87
C ILE A 126 -10.00 -18.87 6.01
N MET A 127 -10.97 -18.81 5.07
CA MET A 127 -12.05 -17.82 5.09
C MET A 127 -13.21 -18.30 5.96
N SER A 128 -13.72 -17.38 6.78
CA SER A 128 -15.02 -17.59 7.46
C SER A 128 -16.19 -17.36 6.51
N ASP A 129 -17.38 -17.80 6.90
CA ASP A 129 -18.61 -17.52 6.15
C ASP A 129 -18.83 -16.01 5.98
N ALA A 130 -18.52 -15.22 7.02
CA ALA A 130 -18.62 -13.76 6.97
C ALA A 130 -17.65 -13.17 5.93
N ASP A 131 -16.42 -13.68 5.84
CA ASP A 131 -15.46 -13.26 4.84
C ASP A 131 -15.95 -13.58 3.42
N ILE A 132 -16.51 -14.76 3.21
CA ILE A 132 -17.05 -15.18 1.91
C ILE A 132 -18.24 -14.31 1.50
N GLN A 133 -19.14 -13.99 2.43
CA GLN A 133 -20.25 -13.09 2.15
C GLN A 133 -19.73 -11.72 1.75
N MET A 134 -18.84 -11.16 2.54
CA MET A 134 -18.33 -9.82 2.37
C MET A 134 -17.45 -9.66 1.12
N ILE A 135 -16.62 -10.67 0.79
CA ILE A 135 -15.78 -10.63 -0.41
C ILE A 135 -16.62 -10.75 -1.69
N GLY A 136 -17.69 -11.54 -1.67
CA GLY A 136 -18.63 -11.62 -2.78
C GLY A 136 -19.28 -10.27 -3.06
N ASP A 137 -19.81 -9.62 -2.02
CA ASP A 137 -20.46 -8.31 -2.13
C ASP A 137 -19.45 -7.23 -2.55
N PHE A 138 -18.21 -7.29 -2.06
CA PHE A 138 -17.14 -6.38 -2.47
C PHE A 138 -16.77 -6.54 -3.95
N ILE A 139 -16.68 -7.76 -4.46
CA ILE A 139 -16.33 -8.01 -5.87
C ILE A 139 -17.42 -7.47 -6.79
N GLU A 140 -18.69 -7.66 -6.45
CA GLU A 140 -19.82 -7.18 -7.26
C GLU A 140 -19.95 -5.66 -7.25
N ALA A 141 -19.87 -5.03 -6.07
CA ALA A 141 -20.16 -3.60 -5.89
C ALA A 141 -18.91 -2.72 -5.86
N GLY A 142 -17.77 -3.26 -5.46
CA GLY A 142 -16.55 -2.50 -5.17
C GLY A 142 -15.48 -2.58 -6.24
N LEU A 143 -15.59 -3.48 -7.20
CA LEU A 143 -14.66 -3.58 -8.33
C LEU A 143 -15.28 -3.00 -9.60
N PRO A 144 -14.48 -2.27 -10.43
CA PRO A 144 -14.99 -1.73 -11.69
C PRO A 144 -15.42 -2.88 -12.62
N SER A 145 -16.65 -2.85 -13.05
CA SER A 145 -17.17 -3.69 -14.12
C SER A 145 -16.90 -2.98 -15.45
N GLU A 146 -15.85 -3.37 -16.18
CA GLU A 146 -15.68 -2.98 -17.59
C GLU A 146 -16.45 -3.92 -18.51
#